data_961612bc78e2a4f2b67e39833b4bb757
#
_entry.id   961612bc78e2a4f2b67e39833b4bb757
#
_cell.length_a   1.000
_cell.length_b   1.000
_cell.length_c   1.000
_cell.angle_alpha   90.00
_cell.angle_beta   90.00
_cell.angle_gamma   90.00
#
_symmetry.space_group_name_H-M   'P 1'
#
loop_
_entity.id
_entity.type
_entity.pdbx_description
1 polymer ?
#
loop_
_entity_poly.entity_id
_entity_poly.type
_entity_poly.pdbx_seq_one_letter_code
_entity_poly.pdbx_strand_id
1 'polypeptide(L)'
;VVNDFVAQALAVPELKESEKVKIGRGEPQAGHPIAVVGPGTGLGVSILVPQNDGAWTALPSEGGHATMPAPYPEEERVISALRGEYGHVSAERVVSGMGLTNLYKTLKALRNEPADVLPPEEITNRALAGDALCREAVQMMFGLLGTLAGNLALTVGALGGVYIAGGIVPREGLLEMFKESAFRVRFEAKGRFTEYLSRIP
;
A
#
# COMPACT_ATOMS: atom_id res chain seq x y z
N VAL A 1 -11.82 -23.31 -2.55
CA VAL A 1 -11.28 -22.29 -3.45
C VAL A 1 -10.47 -21.34 -2.58
N VAL A 2 -9.18 -21.24 -2.80
CA VAL A 2 -8.30 -20.29 -2.10
C VAL A 2 -8.40 -18.97 -2.85
N ASN A 3 -8.55 -17.85 -2.11
CA ASN A 3 -8.50 -16.51 -2.69
C ASN A 3 -7.11 -16.31 -3.33
N ASP A 4 -7.04 -15.75 -4.53
CA ASP A 4 -5.80 -15.56 -5.29
C ASP A 4 -4.75 -14.79 -4.49
N PHE A 5 -5.17 -13.83 -3.66
CA PHE A 5 -4.25 -13.06 -2.83
C PHE A 5 -3.69 -13.88 -1.65
N VAL A 6 -4.47 -14.79 -1.08
CA VAL A 6 -3.98 -15.76 -0.07
C VAL A 6 -2.91 -16.67 -0.67
N ALA A 7 -3.07 -17.09 -1.93
CA ALA A 7 -2.05 -17.88 -2.62
C ALA A 7 -0.75 -17.09 -2.84
N GLN A 8 -0.86 -15.82 -3.22
CA GLN A 8 0.30 -14.92 -3.32
C GLN A 8 1.00 -14.74 -1.97
N ALA A 9 0.23 -14.58 -0.89
CA ALA A 9 0.80 -14.45 0.44
C ALA A 9 1.57 -15.72 0.85
N LEU A 10 1.02 -16.89 0.64
CA LEU A 10 1.69 -18.17 0.96
C LEU A 10 2.97 -18.40 0.15
N ALA A 11 3.15 -17.77 -1.00
CA ALA A 11 4.38 -17.83 -1.77
C ALA A 11 5.52 -16.99 -1.16
N VAL A 12 5.23 -15.99 -0.33
CA VAL A 12 6.23 -15.05 0.21
C VAL A 12 7.37 -15.72 0.97
N PRO A 13 7.15 -16.71 1.86
CA PRO A 13 8.24 -17.39 2.55
C PRO A 13 9.16 -18.19 1.62
N GLU A 14 8.67 -18.60 0.45
CA GLU A 14 9.40 -19.39 -0.55
C GLU A 14 10.23 -18.52 -1.53
N LEU A 15 10.03 -17.21 -1.53
CA LEU A 15 10.74 -16.29 -2.42
C LEU A 15 12.22 -16.22 -2.07
N LYS A 16 13.06 -16.33 -3.09
CA LYS A 16 14.50 -16.09 -2.98
C LYS A 16 14.80 -14.60 -2.77
N GLU A 17 15.97 -14.30 -2.24
CA GLU A 17 16.39 -12.91 -2.05
C GLU A 17 16.44 -12.11 -3.36
N SER A 18 16.75 -12.75 -4.49
CA SER A 18 16.75 -12.14 -5.82
C SER A 18 15.36 -11.80 -6.35
N GLU A 19 14.30 -12.33 -5.75
CA GLU A 19 12.90 -12.11 -6.11
C GLU A 19 12.22 -11.04 -5.24
N LYS A 20 12.97 -10.49 -4.29
CA LYS A 20 12.53 -9.46 -3.35
C LYS A 20 13.37 -8.19 -3.49
N VAL A 21 12.73 -7.05 -3.31
CA VAL A 21 13.41 -5.75 -3.25
C VAL A 21 13.19 -5.17 -1.86
N LYS A 22 14.28 -5.03 -1.10
CA LYS A 22 14.23 -4.48 0.25
C LYS A 22 14.06 -2.95 0.20
N ILE A 23 13.05 -2.44 0.88
CA ILE A 23 12.75 -1.01 0.95
C ILE A 23 13.22 -0.40 2.28
N GLY A 24 13.15 -1.15 3.36
CA GLY A 24 13.56 -0.72 4.69
C GLY A 24 14.94 -1.26 5.09
N ARG A 25 15.40 -0.83 6.28
CA ARG A 25 16.70 -1.28 6.86
C ARG A 25 16.53 -2.48 7.81
N GLY A 26 15.31 -2.81 8.20
CA GLY A 26 15.02 -3.88 9.13
C GLY A 26 15.39 -5.27 8.60
N GLU A 27 15.41 -6.25 9.49
CA GLU A 27 15.62 -7.66 9.15
C GLU A 27 14.43 -8.49 9.66
N PRO A 28 13.99 -9.51 8.89
CA PRO A 28 12.87 -10.34 9.31
C PRO A 28 13.23 -11.15 10.55
N GLN A 29 12.33 -11.18 11.52
CA GLN A 29 12.47 -11.98 12.73
C GLN A 29 11.75 -13.31 12.55
N ALA A 30 12.48 -14.42 12.65
CA ALA A 30 11.92 -15.76 12.54
C ALA A 30 10.85 -15.98 13.63
N GLY A 31 9.82 -16.76 13.30
CA GLY A 31 8.74 -17.08 14.23
C GLY A 31 7.76 -15.92 14.51
N HIS A 32 7.79 -14.88 13.71
CA HIS A 32 6.86 -13.75 13.82
C HIS A 32 5.93 -13.66 12.60
N PRO A 33 4.72 -13.08 12.76
CA PRO A 33 3.80 -12.89 11.65
C PRO A 33 4.41 -12.05 10.51
N ILE A 34 3.95 -12.35 9.29
CA ILE A 34 4.22 -11.59 8.08
C ILE A 34 2.91 -10.95 7.62
N ALA A 35 2.95 -9.70 7.22
CA ALA A 35 1.84 -9.05 6.55
C ALA A 35 2.12 -8.91 5.05
N VAL A 36 1.10 -9.16 4.23
CA VAL A 36 1.18 -9.00 2.77
C VAL A 36 0.09 -8.06 2.32
N VAL A 37 0.46 -7.01 1.59
CA VAL A 37 -0.45 -5.97 1.07
C VAL A 37 -0.21 -5.83 -0.41
N GLY A 38 -1.26 -5.92 -1.23
CA GLY A 38 -1.11 -5.93 -2.69
C GLY A 38 -2.04 -4.97 -3.40
N PRO A 39 -1.59 -3.75 -3.73
CA PRO A 39 -2.33 -2.88 -4.64
C PRO A 39 -2.26 -3.41 -6.08
N GLY A 40 -3.43 -3.70 -6.63
CA GLY A 40 -3.66 -4.15 -7.98
C GLY A 40 -4.92 -3.49 -8.53
N THR A 41 -5.81 -4.24 -9.21
CA THR A 41 -7.15 -3.75 -9.57
C THR A 41 -7.92 -3.32 -8.32
N GLY A 42 -7.84 -4.14 -7.26
CA GLY A 42 -8.29 -3.84 -5.90
C GLY A 42 -7.10 -3.77 -4.93
N LEU A 43 -7.37 -3.99 -3.64
CA LEU A 43 -6.38 -4.00 -2.56
C LEU A 43 -6.49 -5.27 -1.73
N GLY A 44 -5.59 -6.23 -1.98
CA GLY A 44 -5.50 -7.44 -1.19
C GLY A 44 -4.73 -7.24 0.11
N VAL A 45 -5.17 -7.90 1.17
CA VAL A 45 -4.48 -7.97 2.47
C VAL A 45 -4.54 -9.42 2.96
N SER A 46 -3.40 -9.95 3.40
CA SER A 46 -3.31 -11.27 4.04
C SER A 46 -2.25 -11.25 5.11
N ILE A 47 -2.42 -12.09 6.12
CA ILE A 47 -1.45 -12.27 7.21
C ILE A 47 -0.99 -13.72 7.21
N LEU A 48 0.31 -13.94 7.32
CA LEU A 48 0.88 -15.26 7.54
C LEU A 48 1.26 -15.42 9.00
N VAL A 49 0.73 -16.45 9.64
CA VAL A 49 1.04 -16.81 11.03
C VAL A 49 1.93 -18.04 11.02
N PRO A 50 3.14 -17.95 11.62
CA PRO A 50 4.04 -19.11 11.68
C PRO A 50 3.49 -20.18 12.61
N GLN A 51 3.69 -21.44 12.26
CA GLN A 51 3.34 -22.60 13.07
C GLN A 51 4.60 -23.21 13.71
N ASN A 52 4.41 -23.99 14.78
CA ASN A 52 5.53 -24.62 15.51
C ASN A 52 6.30 -25.65 14.66
N ASP A 53 5.70 -26.18 13.62
CA ASP A 53 6.29 -27.15 12.69
C ASP A 53 7.01 -26.50 11.49
N GLY A 54 7.09 -25.16 11.47
CA GLY A 54 7.69 -24.38 10.38
C GLY A 54 6.73 -24.09 9.23
N ALA A 55 5.49 -24.55 9.28
CA ALA A 55 4.48 -24.22 8.29
C ALA A 55 3.92 -22.80 8.52
N TRP A 56 3.18 -22.29 7.53
CA TRP A 56 2.50 -21.01 7.61
C TRP A 56 0.99 -21.19 7.47
N THR A 57 0.24 -20.53 8.34
CA THR A 57 -1.20 -20.38 8.18
C THR A 57 -1.51 -19.01 7.62
N ALA A 58 -2.13 -18.94 6.45
CA ALA A 58 -2.61 -17.69 5.90
C ALA A 58 -3.99 -17.34 6.50
N LEU A 59 -4.11 -16.14 7.05
CA LEU A 59 -5.39 -15.57 7.46
C LEU A 59 -5.92 -14.72 6.30
N PRO A 60 -7.02 -15.13 5.66
CA PRO A 60 -7.69 -14.31 4.66
C PRO A 60 -8.25 -13.06 5.35
N SER A 61 -8.14 -11.92 4.68
CA SER A 61 -8.56 -10.64 5.23
C SER A 61 -9.19 -9.78 4.15
N GLU A 62 -10.20 -9.02 4.54
CA GLU A 62 -10.79 -7.93 3.77
C GLU A 62 -10.26 -6.56 4.25
N GLY A 63 -9.02 -6.54 4.72
CA GLY A 63 -8.35 -5.33 5.25
C GLY A 63 -8.25 -4.17 4.27
N GLY A 64 -8.33 -4.43 2.96
CA GLY A 64 -8.43 -3.40 1.93
C GLY A 64 -9.71 -2.56 2.04
N HIS A 65 -10.76 -3.10 2.65
CA HIS A 65 -12.03 -2.39 2.88
C HIS A 65 -12.11 -1.66 4.22
N ALA A 66 -11.07 -1.74 5.06
CA ALA A 66 -11.00 -0.92 6.28
C ALA A 66 -10.94 0.58 5.95
N THR A 67 -11.49 1.40 6.85
CA THR A 67 -11.49 2.86 6.68
C THR A 67 -10.06 3.40 6.53
N MET A 68 -9.82 4.20 5.49
CA MET A 68 -8.54 4.85 5.28
C MET A 68 -8.38 6.07 6.17
N PRO A 69 -7.38 6.14 7.05
CA PRO A 69 -7.05 7.36 7.78
C PRO A 69 -6.35 8.37 6.87
N ALA A 70 -6.56 9.65 7.17
CA ALA A 70 -5.93 10.78 6.49
C ALA A 70 -5.03 11.54 7.48
N PRO A 71 -3.76 11.13 7.68
CA PRO A 71 -2.90 11.72 8.70
C PRO A 71 -2.34 13.10 8.32
N TYR A 72 -2.54 13.57 7.08
CA TYR A 72 -2.02 14.85 6.60
C TYR A 72 -3.12 15.71 5.98
N PRO A 73 -3.02 17.06 6.08
CA PRO A 73 -4.09 17.96 5.65
C PRO A 73 -4.50 17.83 4.18
N GLU A 74 -3.56 17.54 3.28
CA GLU A 74 -3.86 17.36 1.86
C GLU A 74 -4.66 16.08 1.62
N GLU A 75 -4.28 14.99 2.28
CA GLU A 75 -5.01 13.73 2.25
C GLU A 75 -6.39 13.87 2.88
N GLU A 76 -6.51 14.63 3.98
CA GLU A 76 -7.80 14.89 4.63
C GLU A 76 -8.77 15.58 3.66
N ARG A 77 -8.31 16.55 2.88
CA ARG A 77 -9.14 17.20 1.86
C ARG A 77 -9.59 16.20 0.79
N VAL A 78 -8.68 15.35 0.31
CA VAL A 78 -9.00 14.31 -0.68
C VAL A 78 -9.97 13.28 -0.11
N ILE A 79 -9.68 12.73 1.08
CA ILE A 79 -10.54 11.73 1.73
C ILE A 79 -11.92 12.35 2.07
N SER A 80 -11.98 13.61 2.48
CA SER A 80 -13.25 14.31 2.74
C SER A 80 -14.09 14.45 1.47
N ALA A 81 -13.48 14.84 0.35
CA ALA A 81 -14.18 14.92 -0.94
C ALA A 81 -14.70 13.54 -1.40
N LEU A 82 -13.85 12.51 -1.31
CA LEU A 82 -14.26 11.13 -1.64
C LEU A 82 -15.36 10.61 -0.70
N ARG A 83 -15.36 11.01 0.56
CA ARG A 83 -16.43 10.65 1.51
C ARG A 83 -17.77 11.25 1.08
N GLY A 84 -17.77 12.45 0.53
CA GLY A 84 -18.97 13.06 -0.05
C GLY A 84 -19.55 12.24 -1.22
N GLU A 85 -18.68 11.60 -2.01
CA GLU A 85 -19.10 10.78 -3.16
C GLU A 85 -19.50 9.34 -2.76
N TYR A 86 -18.74 8.70 -1.86
CA TYR A 86 -18.89 7.26 -1.56
C TYR A 86 -19.50 6.96 -0.18
N GLY A 87 -19.71 7.95 0.67
CA GLY A 87 -20.09 7.77 2.07
C GLY A 87 -18.95 7.21 2.93
N HIS A 88 -18.43 6.04 2.59
CA HIS A 88 -17.26 5.41 3.23
C HIS A 88 -16.06 5.38 2.29
N VAL A 89 -14.89 5.76 2.78
CA VAL A 89 -13.63 5.68 2.02
C VAL A 89 -12.76 4.58 2.62
N SER A 90 -12.76 3.43 1.97
CA SER A 90 -11.86 2.32 2.30
C SER A 90 -10.44 2.59 1.81
N ALA A 91 -9.47 1.83 2.33
CA ALA A 91 -8.10 1.87 1.82
C ALA A 91 -8.04 1.58 0.32
N GLU A 92 -8.81 0.62 -0.18
CA GLU A 92 -8.90 0.28 -1.60
C GLU A 92 -9.35 1.47 -2.47
N ARG A 93 -10.21 2.36 -1.95
CA ARG A 93 -10.68 3.54 -2.68
C ARG A 93 -9.58 4.53 -3.04
N VAL A 94 -8.40 4.40 -2.43
CA VAL A 94 -7.24 5.29 -2.64
C VAL A 94 -5.92 4.54 -2.86
N VAL A 95 -5.86 3.24 -2.53
CA VAL A 95 -4.65 2.41 -2.67
C VAL A 95 -4.95 1.20 -3.57
N SER A 96 -5.28 1.49 -4.81
CA SER A 96 -5.52 0.49 -5.87
C SER A 96 -5.47 1.18 -7.23
N GLY A 97 -5.65 0.44 -8.33
CA GLY A 97 -5.80 1.05 -9.65
C GLY A 97 -6.99 2.00 -9.71
N MET A 98 -8.16 1.55 -9.26
CA MET A 98 -9.33 2.42 -9.13
C MET A 98 -9.07 3.58 -8.18
N GLY A 99 -8.37 3.32 -7.07
CA GLY A 99 -7.97 4.33 -6.09
C GLY A 99 -7.10 5.42 -6.70
N LEU A 100 -6.18 5.06 -7.58
CA LEU A 100 -5.33 6.02 -8.28
C LEU A 100 -6.15 6.96 -9.19
N THR A 101 -7.15 6.41 -9.93
CA THR A 101 -8.10 7.24 -10.71
C THR A 101 -8.91 8.17 -9.80
N ASN A 102 -9.35 7.70 -8.64
CA ASN A 102 -10.06 8.51 -7.65
C ASN A 102 -9.19 9.66 -7.13
N LEU A 103 -7.94 9.38 -6.77
CA LEU A 103 -6.99 10.40 -6.31
C LEU A 103 -6.78 11.47 -7.39
N TYR A 104 -6.47 11.07 -8.62
CA TYR A 104 -6.27 11.99 -9.74
C TYR A 104 -7.49 12.89 -9.97
N LYS A 105 -8.69 12.30 -10.12
CA LYS A 105 -9.95 13.02 -10.32
C LYS A 105 -10.21 14.03 -9.20
N THR A 106 -10.01 13.60 -7.95
CA THR A 106 -10.27 14.44 -6.79
C THR A 106 -9.27 15.59 -6.68
N LEU A 107 -7.99 15.34 -6.94
CA LEU A 107 -6.96 16.40 -6.95
C LEU A 107 -7.27 17.47 -8.01
N LYS A 108 -7.74 17.10 -9.21
CA LYS A 108 -8.21 18.04 -10.23
C LYS A 108 -9.39 18.86 -9.73
N ALA A 109 -10.41 18.21 -9.17
CA ALA A 109 -11.60 18.88 -8.67
C ALA A 109 -11.28 19.90 -7.57
N LEU A 110 -10.38 19.56 -6.65
CA LEU A 110 -9.92 20.46 -5.59
C LEU A 110 -9.14 21.68 -6.11
N ARG A 111 -8.63 21.62 -7.35
CA ARG A 111 -7.94 22.72 -8.06
C ARG A 111 -8.86 23.50 -8.98
N ASN A 112 -10.14 23.15 -9.04
CA ASN A 112 -11.10 23.70 -10.00
C ASN A 112 -10.67 23.50 -11.47
N GLU A 113 -9.92 22.41 -11.75
CA GLU A 113 -9.52 22.05 -13.11
C GLU A 113 -10.65 21.26 -13.80
N PRO A 114 -10.76 21.33 -15.14
CA PRO A 114 -11.77 20.59 -15.89
C PRO A 114 -11.73 19.10 -15.57
N ALA A 115 -12.90 18.51 -15.34
CA ALA A 115 -13.02 17.09 -15.03
C ALA A 115 -12.62 16.23 -16.26
N ASP A 116 -11.68 15.33 -16.07
CA ASP A 116 -11.42 14.20 -16.93
C ASP A 116 -11.15 12.97 -16.06
N VAL A 117 -11.29 11.81 -16.62
CA VAL A 117 -11.05 10.54 -15.93
C VAL A 117 -10.00 9.79 -16.73
N LEU A 118 -8.85 9.59 -16.12
CA LEU A 118 -7.78 8.79 -16.72
C LEU A 118 -7.79 7.37 -16.12
N PRO A 119 -7.55 6.34 -16.95
CA PRO A 119 -7.31 5.00 -16.44
C PRO A 119 -5.99 4.94 -15.66
N PRO A 120 -5.86 3.99 -14.70
CA PRO A 120 -4.67 3.91 -13.84
C PRO A 120 -3.35 3.82 -14.60
N GLU A 121 -3.34 3.10 -15.71
CA GLU A 121 -2.15 2.94 -16.55
C GLU A 121 -1.71 4.25 -17.20
N GLU A 122 -2.66 5.04 -17.64
CA GLU A 122 -2.37 6.35 -18.24
C GLU A 122 -1.83 7.32 -17.18
N ILE A 123 -2.40 7.29 -15.95
CA ILE A 123 -1.91 8.10 -14.84
C ILE A 123 -0.46 7.74 -14.51
N THR A 124 -0.15 6.44 -14.41
CA THR A 124 1.22 6.00 -14.10
C THR A 124 2.19 6.35 -15.23
N ASN A 125 1.82 6.17 -16.48
CA ASN A 125 2.66 6.51 -17.63
C ASN A 125 2.95 8.02 -17.69
N ARG A 126 1.93 8.85 -17.48
CA ARG A 126 2.11 10.32 -17.42
C ARG A 126 2.94 10.76 -16.23
N ALA A 127 2.77 10.12 -15.07
CA ALA A 127 3.59 10.39 -13.90
C ALA A 127 5.08 10.13 -14.17
N LEU A 128 5.40 9.03 -14.84
CA LEU A 128 6.76 8.68 -15.27
C LEU A 128 7.29 9.63 -16.35
N ALA A 129 6.41 10.13 -17.21
CA ALA A 129 6.75 11.14 -18.22
C ALA A 129 6.89 12.57 -17.65
N GLY A 130 6.63 12.78 -16.34
CA GLY A 130 6.85 14.07 -15.68
C GLY A 130 5.60 14.92 -15.48
N ASP A 131 4.40 14.42 -15.80
CA ASP A 131 3.15 15.12 -15.47
C ASP A 131 3.02 15.31 -13.96
N ALA A 132 2.93 16.56 -13.53
CA ALA A 132 3.00 16.92 -12.10
C ALA A 132 1.80 16.40 -11.31
N LEU A 133 0.60 16.45 -11.87
CA LEU A 133 -0.62 16.02 -11.18
C LEU A 133 -0.71 14.49 -11.09
N CYS A 134 -0.37 13.81 -12.18
CA CYS A 134 -0.30 12.35 -12.18
C CYS A 134 0.77 11.86 -11.20
N ARG A 135 1.92 12.51 -11.15
CA ARG A 135 2.98 12.21 -10.19
C ARG A 135 2.52 12.41 -8.76
N GLU A 136 1.81 13.49 -8.47
CA GLU A 136 1.24 13.75 -7.14
C GLU A 136 0.22 12.69 -6.73
N ALA A 137 -0.67 12.27 -7.63
CA ALA A 137 -1.62 11.18 -7.35
C ALA A 137 -0.90 9.86 -7.02
N VAL A 138 0.14 9.49 -7.77
CA VAL A 138 0.96 8.30 -7.50
C VAL A 138 1.70 8.41 -6.17
N GLN A 139 2.33 9.56 -5.88
CA GLN A 139 3.04 9.78 -4.63
C GLN A 139 2.11 9.77 -3.42
N MET A 140 0.90 10.33 -3.53
CA MET A 140 -0.13 10.27 -2.49
C MET A 140 -0.56 8.82 -2.24
N MET A 141 -0.80 8.03 -3.29
CA MET A 141 -1.12 6.61 -3.18
C MET A 141 -0.02 5.84 -2.42
N PHE A 142 1.25 6.08 -2.75
CA PHE A 142 2.36 5.42 -2.07
C PHE A 142 2.50 5.84 -0.60
N GLY A 143 2.26 7.12 -0.29
CA GLY A 143 2.20 7.60 1.09
C GLY A 143 1.08 6.94 1.91
N LEU A 144 -0.13 6.87 1.34
CA LEU A 144 -1.28 6.20 1.94
C LEU A 144 -1.04 4.69 2.12
N LEU A 145 -0.40 4.03 1.14
CA LEU A 145 0.04 2.63 1.28
C LEU A 145 1.01 2.46 2.45
N GLY A 146 1.95 3.38 2.64
CA GLY A 146 2.86 3.37 3.80
C GLY A 146 2.12 3.49 5.13
N THR A 147 1.13 4.38 5.20
CA THR A 147 0.26 4.53 6.38
C THR A 147 -0.50 3.24 6.69
N LEU A 148 -1.11 2.62 5.67
CA LEU A 148 -1.84 1.35 5.81
C LEU A 148 -0.92 0.22 6.25
N ALA A 149 0.21 0.04 5.58
CA ALA A 149 1.18 -1.02 5.87
C ALA A 149 1.73 -0.90 7.29
N GLY A 150 2.04 0.33 7.76
CA GLY A 150 2.47 0.57 9.13
C GLY A 150 1.38 0.29 10.17
N ASN A 151 0.11 0.61 9.87
CA ASN A 151 -1.02 0.26 10.74
C ASN A 151 -1.19 -1.27 10.83
N LEU A 152 -1.11 -1.96 9.69
CA LEU A 152 -1.19 -3.41 9.64
C LEU A 152 -0.05 -4.06 10.41
N ALA A 153 1.18 -3.58 10.23
CA ALA A 153 2.36 -4.07 10.96
C ALA A 153 2.19 -4.00 12.48
N LEU A 154 1.64 -2.89 12.99
CA LEU A 154 1.32 -2.74 14.42
C LEU A 154 0.18 -3.65 14.87
N THR A 155 -0.85 -3.80 14.04
CA THR A 155 -2.05 -4.57 14.39
C THR A 155 -1.75 -6.05 14.58
N VAL A 156 -0.88 -6.61 13.73
CA VAL A 156 -0.59 -8.05 13.71
C VAL A 156 0.79 -8.40 14.28
N GLY A 157 1.60 -7.42 14.66
CA GLY A 157 2.97 -7.64 15.15
C GLY A 157 3.87 -8.22 14.06
N ALA A 158 3.84 -7.68 12.84
CA ALA A 158 4.48 -8.24 11.65
C ALA A 158 6.02 -8.11 11.66
N LEU A 159 6.70 -8.58 12.72
CA LEU A 159 8.16 -8.56 12.80
C LEU A 159 8.83 -9.52 11.79
N GLY A 160 8.08 -10.47 11.23
CA GLY A 160 8.53 -11.29 10.10
C GLY A 160 8.65 -10.54 8.78
N GLY A 161 8.11 -9.31 8.72
CA GLY A 161 8.18 -8.43 7.55
C GLY A 161 6.83 -7.99 7.03
N VAL A 162 6.85 -6.89 6.25
CA VAL A 162 5.70 -6.43 5.48
C VAL A 162 6.05 -6.46 4.00
N TYR A 163 5.33 -7.26 3.23
CA TYR A 163 5.60 -7.47 1.81
C TYR A 163 4.56 -6.76 0.97
N ILE A 164 5.05 -5.93 0.05
CA ILE A 164 4.21 -5.24 -0.92
C ILE A 164 4.16 -6.08 -2.20
N ALA A 165 3.01 -6.69 -2.42
CA ALA A 165 2.69 -7.51 -3.59
C ALA A 165 1.84 -6.73 -4.61
N GLY A 166 1.17 -7.44 -5.52
CA GLY A 166 0.28 -6.85 -6.52
C GLY A 166 0.99 -6.28 -7.73
N GLY A 167 0.23 -5.81 -8.71
CA GLY A 167 0.73 -5.48 -10.03
C GLY A 167 1.10 -4.00 -10.26
N ILE A 168 0.98 -3.12 -9.26
CA ILE A 168 1.25 -1.68 -9.44
C ILE A 168 2.70 -1.35 -9.09
N VAL A 169 3.14 -1.64 -7.86
CA VAL A 169 4.45 -1.21 -7.36
C VAL A 169 5.63 -1.83 -8.12
N PRO A 170 5.60 -3.13 -8.53
CA PRO A 170 6.74 -3.75 -9.22
C PRO A 170 6.92 -3.31 -10.69
N ARG A 171 6.02 -2.50 -11.24
CA ARG A 171 6.14 -2.06 -12.65
C ARG A 171 7.42 -1.24 -12.83
N GLU A 172 8.03 -1.40 -14.01
CA GLU A 172 9.22 -0.67 -14.41
C GLU A 172 9.02 0.85 -14.25
N GLY A 173 9.98 1.53 -13.67
CA GLY A 173 9.94 2.95 -13.33
C GLY A 173 9.12 3.29 -12.08
N LEU A 174 8.01 2.58 -11.80
CA LEU A 174 7.22 2.82 -10.60
C LEU A 174 7.92 2.32 -9.33
N LEU A 175 8.68 1.23 -9.42
CA LEU A 175 9.45 0.73 -8.28
C LEU A 175 10.49 1.77 -7.82
N GLU A 176 11.16 2.45 -8.73
CA GLU A 176 12.12 3.49 -8.36
C GLU A 176 11.39 4.70 -7.74
N MET A 177 10.28 5.13 -8.34
CA MET A 177 9.44 6.18 -7.77
C MET A 177 8.90 5.80 -6.39
N PHE A 178 8.59 4.52 -6.15
CA PHE A 178 8.14 3.99 -4.86
C PHE A 178 9.26 4.05 -3.81
N LYS A 179 10.48 3.65 -4.16
CA LYS A 179 11.65 3.74 -3.26
C LYS A 179 11.92 5.17 -2.79
N GLU A 180 11.73 6.15 -3.68
CA GLU A 180 11.91 7.58 -3.41
C GLU A 180 10.69 8.24 -2.75
N SER A 181 9.58 7.53 -2.65
CA SER A 181 8.32 8.08 -2.12
C SER A 181 8.33 8.22 -0.60
N ALA A 182 7.26 8.84 -0.08
CA ALA A 182 7.02 8.92 1.35
C ALA A 182 6.60 7.58 2.00
N PHE A 183 6.52 6.47 1.25
CA PHE A 183 6.06 5.17 1.76
C PHE A 183 6.75 4.79 3.07
N ARG A 184 8.08 4.72 3.07
CA ARG A 184 8.84 4.24 4.26
C ARG A 184 8.71 5.20 5.44
N VAL A 185 8.79 6.49 5.19
CA VAL A 185 8.60 7.53 6.22
C VAL A 185 7.23 7.40 6.86
N ARG A 186 6.19 7.19 6.07
CA ARG A 186 4.80 7.01 6.52
C ARG A 186 4.57 5.70 7.26
N PHE A 187 5.21 4.64 6.80
CA PHE A 187 5.20 3.34 7.47
C PHE A 187 5.71 3.48 8.91
N GLU A 188 6.82 4.17 9.09
CA GLU A 188 7.47 4.36 10.40
C GLU A 188 6.86 5.45 11.28
N ALA A 189 6.12 6.41 10.70
CA ALA A 189 5.58 7.58 11.41
C ALA A 189 4.44 7.20 12.38
N LYS A 190 4.76 6.47 13.43
CA LYS A 190 3.83 5.96 14.47
C LYS A 190 4.23 6.39 15.89
N GLY A 191 4.76 7.61 16.02
CA GLY A 191 5.12 8.19 17.32
C GLY A 191 6.12 7.31 18.06
N ARG A 192 5.82 6.91 19.29
CA ARG A 192 6.72 6.08 20.12
C ARG A 192 7.07 4.71 19.50
N PHE A 193 6.35 4.25 18.50
CA PHE A 193 6.60 2.99 17.80
C PHE A 193 7.46 3.15 16.54
N THR A 194 7.98 4.34 16.24
CA THR A 194 8.85 4.58 15.08
C THR A 194 10.05 3.62 15.07
N GLU A 195 10.74 3.47 16.20
CA GLU A 195 11.88 2.55 16.30
C GLU A 195 11.49 1.09 16.11
N TYR A 196 10.33 0.68 16.64
CA TYR A 196 9.79 -0.67 16.45
C TYR A 196 9.56 -0.95 14.95
N LEU A 197 8.92 -0.01 14.23
CA LEU A 197 8.63 -0.17 12.80
C LEU A 197 9.86 -0.06 11.92
N SER A 198 10.87 0.71 12.31
CA SER A 198 12.12 0.82 11.56
C SER A 198 12.88 -0.51 11.45
N ARG A 199 12.63 -1.45 12.36
CA ARG A 199 13.22 -2.79 12.39
C ARG A 199 12.49 -3.80 11.50
N ILE A 200 11.30 -3.47 11.00
CA ILE A 200 10.51 -4.32 10.11
C ILE A 200 10.96 -4.10 8.67
N PRO A 201 11.38 -5.14 7.94
CA PRO A 201 11.74 -5.02 6.54
C PRO A 201 10.52 -4.84 5.64
#